data_be4ce632753fa54a2bfea666588e7458
#
_entry.id   be4ce632753fa54a2bfea666588e7458
#
_cell.length_a   1.000
_cell.length_b   1.000
_cell.length_c   1.000
_cell.angle_alpha   90.00
_cell.angle_beta   90.00
_cell.angle_gamma   90.00
#
_symmetry.space_group_name_H-M   'P 1'
#
loop_
_entity.id
_entity.type
_entity.pdbx_description
1 polymer ?
#
loop_
_entity_poly.entity_id
_entity_poly.type
_entity_poly.pdbx_seq_one_letter_code
_entity_poly.pdbx_strand_id
1 'polypeptide(L)'
;MRNLKVTMAYNGTAYHGYQRQNNANSIQQTVEEVLSKLLCEDITINGCSRTDTGVHARAFVFNVKTNCPIPCEGFIKGGNALLPQDIAFLSCEDMPDSFHARFDSKGKEYVYRIYTGDVRDVFSADTALHYPYKPDIEKMRKAAQLMVGEHDFASFCKAEAKEHLLTTVRTVYSID
;
A
#
# COMPACT_ATOMS: atom_id res chain seq x y z
N MET A 1 -0.16 -17.94 -19.86
CA MET A 1 0.33 -17.13 -18.71
C MET A 1 -0.87 -16.86 -17.82
N ARG A 2 -0.76 -17.05 -16.51
CA ARG A 2 -1.81 -16.72 -15.52
C ARG A 2 -1.61 -15.30 -15.02
N ASN A 3 -2.69 -14.60 -14.72
CA ASN A 3 -2.67 -13.30 -14.06
C ASN A 3 -3.24 -13.48 -12.65
N LEU A 4 -2.41 -13.34 -11.64
CA LEU A 4 -2.80 -13.54 -10.25
C LEU A 4 -2.96 -12.19 -9.57
N LYS A 5 -4.10 -12.00 -8.89
CA LYS A 5 -4.32 -10.90 -7.95
C LYS A 5 -3.93 -11.38 -6.56
N VAL A 6 -3.04 -10.67 -5.91
CA VAL A 6 -2.56 -10.98 -4.57
C VAL A 6 -2.84 -9.80 -3.65
N THR A 7 -3.41 -10.10 -2.49
CA THR A 7 -3.53 -9.12 -1.39
C THR A 7 -2.44 -9.41 -0.38
N MET A 8 -1.71 -8.38 0.04
CA MET A 8 -0.66 -8.49 1.04
C MET A 8 -0.79 -7.42 2.12
N ALA A 9 -0.22 -7.69 3.28
CA ALA A 9 0.03 -6.72 4.33
C ALA A 9 1.52 -6.52 4.53
N TYR A 10 1.93 -5.32 4.93
CA TYR A 10 3.30 -5.06 5.31
C TYR A 10 3.46 -3.95 6.34
N ASN A 11 4.47 -4.10 7.18
CA ASN A 11 5.01 -3.04 8.01
C ASN A 11 6.11 -2.33 7.21
N GLY A 12 5.89 -1.07 6.86
CA GLY A 12 6.80 -0.30 5.99
C GLY A 12 8.00 0.34 6.71
N THR A 13 8.13 0.18 8.04
CA THR A 13 9.14 0.89 8.85
C THR A 13 10.57 0.70 8.34
N ALA A 14 10.90 -0.52 7.89
CA ALA A 14 12.23 -0.86 7.40
C ALA A 14 12.45 -0.57 5.90
N TYR A 15 11.49 0.07 5.21
CA TYR A 15 11.49 0.24 3.77
C TYR A 15 11.40 1.70 3.35
N HIS A 16 12.08 2.03 2.26
CA HIS A 16 12.04 3.34 1.61
C HIS A 16 10.83 3.46 0.65
N GLY A 17 9.66 3.01 1.11
CA GLY A 17 8.41 3.00 0.39
C GLY A 17 8.19 1.72 -0.43
N TYR A 18 7.10 1.75 -1.20
CA TYR A 18 6.69 0.59 -1.99
C TYR A 18 7.57 0.40 -3.23
N GLN A 19 7.78 1.44 -4.02
CA GLN A 19 8.36 1.34 -5.36
C GLN A 19 9.83 0.96 -5.34
N ARG A 20 10.21 0.01 -6.21
CA ARG A 20 11.60 -0.39 -6.44
C ARG A 20 12.49 0.80 -6.77
N GLN A 21 13.66 0.87 -6.15
CA GLN A 21 14.67 1.90 -6.31
C GLN A 21 16.06 1.25 -6.37
N ASN A 22 17.02 1.91 -7.05
CA ASN A 22 18.35 1.33 -7.24
C ASN A 22 19.22 1.37 -5.98
N ASN A 23 18.92 2.27 -5.05
CA ASN A 23 19.80 2.62 -3.92
C ASN A 23 19.13 2.44 -2.55
N ALA A 24 17.95 1.82 -2.49
CA ALA A 24 17.25 1.64 -1.23
C ALA A 24 16.33 0.40 -1.27
N ASN A 25 16.21 -0.27 -0.12
CA ASN A 25 15.30 -1.40 0.06
C ASN A 25 13.84 -0.95 -0.07
N SER A 26 13.03 -1.66 -0.83
CA SER A 26 11.62 -1.35 -1.07
C SER A 26 10.75 -2.60 -0.98
N ILE A 27 9.46 -2.42 -0.68
CA ILE A 27 8.48 -3.52 -0.61
C ILE A 27 8.40 -4.27 -1.94
N GLN A 28 8.31 -3.53 -3.06
CA GLN A 28 8.21 -4.12 -4.39
C GLN A 28 9.41 -5.01 -4.71
N GLN A 29 10.61 -4.53 -4.47
CA GLN A 29 11.84 -5.29 -4.74
C GLN A 29 11.87 -6.58 -3.91
N THR A 30 11.60 -6.50 -2.61
CA THR A 30 11.60 -7.67 -1.71
C THR A 30 10.59 -8.72 -2.17
N VAL A 31 9.39 -8.30 -2.56
CA VAL A 31 8.34 -9.20 -3.06
C VAL A 31 8.74 -9.83 -4.40
N GLU A 32 9.26 -9.04 -5.35
CA GLU A 32 9.72 -9.53 -6.65
C GLU A 32 10.85 -10.57 -6.51
N GLU A 33 11.82 -10.32 -5.64
CA GLU A 33 12.92 -11.26 -5.38
C GLU A 33 12.43 -12.59 -4.76
N VAL A 34 11.48 -12.53 -3.83
CA VAL A 34 10.86 -13.72 -3.23
C VAL A 34 10.06 -14.49 -4.28
N LEU A 35 9.24 -13.79 -5.06
CA LEU A 35 8.42 -14.44 -6.09
C LEU A 35 9.28 -15.03 -7.21
N SER A 36 10.36 -14.38 -7.60
CA SER A 36 11.28 -14.91 -8.62
C SER A 36 11.94 -16.21 -8.15
N LYS A 37 12.28 -16.33 -6.88
CA LYS A 37 12.77 -17.58 -6.28
C LYS A 37 11.68 -18.65 -6.22
N LEU A 38 10.47 -18.29 -5.77
CA LEU A 38 9.36 -19.23 -5.61
C LEU A 38 8.88 -19.82 -6.93
N LEU A 39 8.81 -18.97 -7.97
CA LEU A 39 8.23 -19.33 -9.27
C LEU A 39 9.27 -19.77 -10.30
N CYS A 40 10.57 -19.59 -9.99
CA CYS A 40 11.70 -19.82 -10.91
C CYS A 40 11.57 -19.04 -12.21
N GLU A 41 11.06 -17.81 -12.14
CA GLU A 41 10.85 -16.89 -13.25
C GLU A 41 11.31 -15.48 -12.86
N ASP A 42 11.71 -14.66 -13.83
CA ASP A 42 11.90 -13.23 -13.60
C ASP A 42 10.55 -12.55 -13.41
N ILE A 43 10.26 -12.10 -12.21
CA ILE A 43 8.97 -11.56 -11.82
C ILE A 43 9.00 -10.04 -11.70
N THR A 44 8.00 -9.41 -12.28
CA THR A 44 7.65 -8.00 -12.04
C THR A 44 6.20 -7.94 -11.58
N ILE A 45 5.92 -7.16 -10.53
CA ILE A 45 4.58 -6.98 -9.99
C ILE A 45 4.02 -5.59 -10.28
N ASN A 46 2.71 -5.52 -10.49
CA ASN A 46 1.98 -4.25 -10.65
C ASN A 46 1.17 -3.96 -9.40
N GLY A 47 1.62 -3.01 -8.59
CA GLY A 47 0.91 -2.60 -7.37
C GLY A 47 -0.25 -1.64 -7.64
N CYS A 48 -1.28 -1.69 -6.80
CA CYS A 48 -2.46 -0.81 -6.90
C CYS A 48 -2.14 0.67 -6.63
N SER A 49 -1.04 0.95 -5.93
CA SER A 49 -0.59 2.32 -5.61
C SER A 49 0.90 2.34 -5.25
N ARG A 50 1.36 3.50 -4.83
CA ARG A 50 2.65 3.69 -4.16
C ARG A 50 2.39 4.12 -2.73
N THR A 51 3.24 3.69 -1.80
CA THR A 51 3.31 4.21 -0.45
C THR A 51 4.69 4.84 -0.24
N ASP A 52 4.73 5.90 0.53
CA ASP A 52 5.98 6.58 0.89
C ASP A 52 6.77 5.78 1.95
N THR A 53 7.98 6.24 2.24
CA THR A 53 8.86 5.65 3.25
C THR A 53 8.15 5.51 4.60
N GLY A 54 8.25 4.33 5.20
CA GLY A 54 7.69 4.02 6.51
C GLY A 54 6.18 3.75 6.53
N VAL A 55 5.46 3.95 5.43
CA VAL A 55 4.00 3.72 5.38
C VAL A 55 3.69 2.23 5.34
N HIS A 56 2.75 1.80 6.18
CA HIS A 56 2.26 0.43 6.25
C HIS A 56 1.08 0.20 5.32
N ALA A 57 0.76 -1.06 5.05
CA ALA A 57 -0.48 -1.43 4.40
C ALA A 57 -1.08 -2.70 5.02
N ARG A 58 -2.41 -2.70 5.22
CA ARG A 58 -3.14 -3.88 5.73
C ARG A 58 -3.71 -4.76 4.64
N ALA A 59 -4.00 -4.17 3.47
CA ALA A 59 -4.60 -4.87 2.34
C ALA A 59 -4.14 -4.23 1.03
N PHE A 60 -2.85 -4.33 0.73
CA PHE A 60 -2.28 -3.83 -0.51
C PHE A 60 -2.46 -4.88 -1.60
N VAL A 61 -2.99 -4.48 -2.75
CA VAL A 61 -3.23 -5.37 -3.88
C VAL A 61 -2.16 -5.17 -4.94
N PHE A 62 -1.63 -6.27 -5.45
CA PHE A 62 -0.84 -6.28 -6.67
C PHE A 62 -1.30 -7.40 -7.61
N ASN A 63 -0.96 -7.30 -8.87
CA ASN A 63 -1.06 -8.43 -9.78
C ASN A 63 0.30 -8.84 -10.34
N VAL A 64 0.42 -10.12 -10.64
CA VAL A 64 1.60 -10.75 -11.20
C VAL A 64 1.21 -11.73 -12.31
N LYS A 65 1.95 -11.71 -13.41
CA LYS A 65 1.81 -12.68 -14.49
C LYS A 65 2.87 -13.75 -14.38
N THR A 66 2.47 -15.03 -14.46
CA THR A 66 3.38 -16.19 -14.35
C THR A 66 2.93 -17.36 -15.23
N ASN A 67 3.86 -18.19 -15.66
CA ASN A 67 3.57 -19.48 -16.31
C ASN A 67 3.57 -20.64 -15.28
N CYS A 68 4.01 -20.37 -14.05
CA CYS A 68 4.07 -21.39 -13.01
C CYS A 68 2.66 -21.91 -12.66
N PRO A 69 2.45 -23.24 -12.67
CA PRO A 69 1.13 -23.84 -12.40
C PRO A 69 0.79 -23.93 -10.92
N ILE A 70 1.60 -23.36 -10.02
CA ILE A 70 1.39 -23.42 -8.57
C ILE A 70 -0.03 -22.93 -8.21
N PRO A 71 -0.83 -23.71 -7.44
CA PRO A 71 -2.13 -23.26 -6.97
C PRO A 71 -2.02 -22.01 -6.06
N CYS A 72 -3.06 -21.17 -6.00
CA CYS A 72 -3.08 -19.96 -5.16
C CYS A 72 -2.76 -20.26 -3.68
N GLU A 73 -3.21 -21.38 -3.14
CA GLU A 73 -2.87 -21.80 -1.78
C GLU A 73 -1.36 -22.07 -1.62
N GLY A 74 -0.76 -22.77 -2.59
CA GLY A 74 0.68 -23.03 -2.64
C GLY A 74 1.49 -21.73 -2.81
N PHE A 75 0.99 -20.79 -3.62
CA PHE A 75 1.58 -19.47 -3.80
C PHE A 75 1.65 -18.71 -2.47
N ILE A 76 0.54 -18.67 -1.71
CA ILE A 76 0.49 -18.02 -0.40
C ILE A 76 1.43 -18.68 0.59
N LYS A 77 1.35 -20.01 0.73
CA LYS A 77 2.19 -20.77 1.69
C LYS A 77 3.68 -20.64 1.36
N GLY A 78 4.05 -20.84 0.10
CA GLY A 78 5.43 -20.73 -0.36
C GLY A 78 5.97 -19.32 -0.25
N GLY A 79 5.18 -18.32 -0.65
CA GLY A 79 5.54 -16.91 -0.51
C GLY A 79 5.78 -16.52 0.94
N ASN A 80 4.85 -16.83 1.83
CA ASN A 80 4.97 -16.51 3.26
C ASN A 80 6.11 -17.25 3.98
N ALA A 81 6.53 -18.39 3.47
CA ALA A 81 7.70 -19.11 3.99
C ALA A 81 9.04 -18.42 3.62
N LEU A 82 9.06 -17.64 2.53
CA LEU A 82 10.25 -16.96 2.02
C LEU A 82 10.28 -15.46 2.33
N LEU A 83 9.11 -14.85 2.57
CA LEU A 83 8.99 -13.44 2.90
C LEU A 83 9.58 -13.14 4.28
N PRO A 84 10.14 -11.94 4.48
CA PRO A 84 10.50 -11.46 5.81
C PRO A 84 9.23 -11.27 6.67
N GLN A 85 9.41 -11.23 8.00
CA GLN A 85 8.29 -11.22 8.95
C GLN A 85 7.40 -9.98 8.88
N ASP A 86 7.86 -8.92 8.25
CA ASP A 86 7.16 -7.64 8.08
C ASP A 86 6.34 -7.56 6.78
N ILE A 87 6.32 -8.63 5.95
CA ILE A 87 5.47 -8.75 4.76
C ILE A 87 4.74 -10.09 4.77
N ALA A 88 3.44 -10.09 4.47
CA ALA A 88 2.66 -11.32 4.38
C ALA A 88 1.65 -11.28 3.23
N PHE A 89 1.54 -12.37 2.46
CA PHE A 89 0.44 -12.60 1.52
C PHE A 89 -0.79 -13.09 2.28
N LEU A 90 -1.93 -12.43 2.05
CA LEU A 90 -3.20 -12.70 2.71
C LEU A 90 -4.14 -13.53 1.83
N SER A 91 -4.18 -13.21 0.53
CA SER A 91 -5.00 -13.94 -0.45
C SER A 91 -4.37 -13.92 -1.83
N CYS A 92 -4.73 -14.90 -2.63
CA CYS A 92 -4.36 -15.01 -4.04
C CYS A 92 -5.54 -15.56 -4.81
N GLU A 93 -5.81 -15.00 -5.98
CA GLU A 93 -6.89 -15.43 -6.87
C GLU A 93 -6.51 -15.27 -8.35
N ASP A 94 -6.99 -16.18 -9.19
CA ASP A 94 -6.81 -16.08 -10.64
C ASP A 94 -7.74 -14.99 -11.19
N MET A 95 -7.18 -14.15 -12.04
CA MET A 95 -7.89 -13.04 -12.67
C MET A 95 -7.83 -13.15 -14.20
N PRO A 96 -8.78 -12.53 -14.91
CA PRO A 96 -8.66 -12.34 -16.34
C PRO A 96 -7.35 -11.67 -16.73
N ASP A 97 -6.83 -11.96 -17.92
CA ASP A 97 -5.55 -11.38 -18.39
C ASP A 97 -5.57 -9.86 -18.49
N SER A 98 -6.74 -9.27 -18.66
CA SER A 98 -6.97 -7.81 -18.70
C SER A 98 -6.88 -7.12 -17.35
N PHE A 99 -6.96 -7.87 -16.23
CA PHE A 99 -6.93 -7.26 -14.90
C PHE A 99 -5.60 -6.57 -14.61
N HIS A 100 -5.68 -5.34 -14.09
CA HIS A 100 -4.53 -4.55 -13.67
C HIS A 100 -4.79 -3.88 -12.32
N ALA A 101 -4.05 -4.26 -11.28
CA ALA A 101 -4.31 -3.82 -9.90
C ALA A 101 -4.39 -2.29 -9.73
N ARG A 102 -3.63 -1.51 -10.50
CA ARG A 102 -3.64 -0.05 -10.44
C ARG A 102 -4.88 0.57 -11.10
N PHE A 103 -5.26 0.06 -12.29
CA PHE A 103 -6.31 0.70 -13.10
C PHE A 103 -7.70 0.21 -12.70
N ASP A 104 -7.82 -1.01 -12.20
CA ASP A 104 -9.09 -1.59 -11.74
C ASP A 104 -9.39 -1.32 -10.25
N SER A 105 -8.51 -0.57 -9.56
CA SER A 105 -8.73 -0.14 -8.18
C SER A 105 -9.95 0.78 -8.07
N LYS A 106 -10.91 0.42 -7.21
CA LYS A 106 -12.16 1.19 -7.01
C LYS A 106 -12.03 2.31 -6.00
N GLY A 107 -11.11 2.19 -5.06
CA GLY A 107 -10.87 3.18 -4.01
C GLY A 107 -9.71 2.78 -3.10
N LYS A 108 -9.38 3.66 -2.17
CA LYS A 108 -8.34 3.46 -1.17
C LYS A 108 -8.81 4.04 0.16
N GLU A 109 -8.49 3.36 1.22
CA GLU A 109 -8.69 3.83 2.58
C GLU A 109 -7.32 4.17 3.20
N TYR A 110 -7.23 5.30 3.87
CA TYR A 110 -6.06 5.74 4.61
C TYR A 110 -6.41 5.92 6.07
N VAL A 111 -5.66 5.29 6.96
CA VAL A 111 -5.85 5.38 8.40
C VAL A 111 -4.66 6.06 9.05
N TYR A 112 -4.90 7.22 9.65
CA TYR A 112 -3.94 7.90 10.52
C TYR A 112 -4.26 7.59 11.96
N ARG A 113 -3.29 7.03 12.67
CA ARG A 113 -3.41 6.77 14.11
C ARG A 113 -2.66 7.83 14.88
N ILE A 114 -3.36 8.51 15.77
CA ILE A 114 -2.81 9.53 16.63
C ILE A 114 -3.01 9.11 18.08
N TYR A 115 -1.94 9.17 18.85
CA TYR A 115 -1.93 8.87 20.26
C TYR A 115 -1.63 10.13 21.06
N THR A 116 -2.48 10.47 22.04
CA THR A 116 -2.47 11.76 22.79
C THR A 116 -2.09 11.61 24.25
N GLY A 117 -1.54 10.50 24.70
CA GLY A 117 -1.07 10.31 26.07
C GLY A 117 0.13 11.18 26.43
N ASP A 118 0.30 11.50 27.71
CA ASP A 118 1.42 12.31 28.21
C ASP A 118 2.78 11.63 27.99
N VAL A 119 2.81 10.31 28.08
CA VAL A 119 4.00 9.49 27.85
C VAL A 119 3.82 8.69 26.57
N ARG A 120 4.85 8.66 25.72
CA ARG A 120 4.80 7.90 24.47
C ARG A 120 4.72 6.38 24.74
N ASP A 121 3.87 5.73 23.97
CA ASP A 121 3.75 4.28 23.96
C ASP A 121 4.80 3.68 23.01
N VAL A 122 5.77 2.97 23.55
CA VAL A 122 6.87 2.36 22.79
C VAL A 122 6.40 1.19 21.92
N PHE A 123 5.25 0.58 22.23
CA PHE A 123 4.69 -0.54 21.44
C PHE A 123 3.90 -0.09 20.22
N SER A 124 3.49 1.17 20.16
CA SER A 124 2.80 1.76 19.00
C SER A 124 3.67 2.75 18.22
N ALA A 125 4.96 2.87 18.56
CA ALA A 125 5.88 3.87 18.01
C ALA A 125 5.95 3.86 16.47
N ASP A 126 5.87 2.66 15.84
CA ASP A 126 5.92 2.50 14.40
C ASP A 126 4.55 2.62 13.72
N THR A 127 3.45 2.63 14.48
CA THR A 127 2.10 2.54 13.92
C THR A 127 1.16 3.68 14.32
N ALA A 128 1.60 4.58 15.21
CA ALA A 128 0.82 5.73 15.65
C ALA A 128 1.71 6.94 15.91
N LEU A 129 1.24 8.12 15.49
CA LEU A 129 1.90 9.38 15.82
C LEU A 129 1.62 9.75 17.28
N HIS A 130 2.68 9.93 18.08
CA HIS A 130 2.54 10.54 19.40
C HIS A 130 2.35 12.06 19.25
N TYR A 131 1.18 12.54 19.65
CA TYR A 131 0.82 13.95 19.68
C TYR A 131 0.41 14.35 21.10
N PRO A 132 1.33 14.92 21.91
CA PRO A 132 1.09 15.13 23.35
C PRO A 132 0.09 16.24 23.66
N TYR A 133 -0.35 16.98 22.65
CA TYR A 133 -1.34 18.04 22.81
C TYR A 133 -2.76 17.48 22.65
N LYS A 134 -3.74 18.15 23.26
CA LYS A 134 -5.15 17.78 23.13
C LYS A 134 -5.70 18.36 21.81
N PRO A 135 -5.99 17.53 20.78
CA PRO A 135 -6.58 18.01 19.54
C PRO A 135 -8.04 18.42 19.75
N ASP A 136 -8.48 19.44 19.01
CA ASP A 136 -9.89 19.83 18.96
C ASP A 136 -10.60 18.96 17.89
N ILE A 137 -11.13 17.83 18.35
CA ILE A 137 -11.77 16.83 17.47
C ILE A 137 -12.96 17.42 16.72
N GLU A 138 -13.74 18.33 17.34
CA GLU A 138 -14.88 18.96 16.68
C GLU A 138 -14.45 19.87 15.53
N LYS A 139 -13.37 20.63 15.70
CA LYS A 139 -12.80 21.41 14.59
C LYS A 139 -12.21 20.51 13.50
N MET A 140 -11.54 19.42 13.87
CA MET A 140 -11.04 18.43 12.90
C MET A 140 -12.17 17.83 12.08
N ARG A 141 -13.28 17.40 12.71
CA ARG A 141 -14.46 16.89 12.00
C ARG A 141 -15.06 17.90 11.04
N LYS A 142 -15.22 19.17 11.48
CA LYS A 142 -15.72 20.24 10.61
C LYS A 142 -14.82 20.48 9.40
N ALA A 143 -13.50 20.47 9.60
CA ALA A 143 -12.54 20.61 8.50
C ALA A 143 -12.57 19.40 7.55
N ALA A 144 -12.67 18.18 8.08
CA ALA A 144 -12.76 16.95 7.30
C ALA A 144 -14.00 16.94 6.37
N GLN A 145 -15.16 17.42 6.85
CA GLN A 145 -16.37 17.50 6.06
C GLN A 145 -16.25 18.41 4.82
N LEU A 146 -15.38 19.43 4.87
CA LEU A 146 -15.11 20.30 3.73
C LEU A 146 -14.33 19.58 2.60
N MET A 147 -13.69 18.47 2.90
CA MET A 147 -12.91 17.67 1.94
C MET A 147 -13.71 16.52 1.34
N VAL A 148 -14.88 16.19 1.90
CA VAL A 148 -15.76 15.13 1.38
C VAL A 148 -16.42 15.61 0.08
N GLY A 149 -16.48 14.72 -0.92
CA GLY A 149 -17.00 15.02 -2.25
C GLY A 149 -15.92 15.07 -3.32
N GLU A 150 -16.26 15.60 -4.48
CA GLU A 150 -15.30 15.77 -5.59
C GLU A 150 -14.68 17.17 -5.56
N HIS A 151 -13.35 17.20 -5.46
CA HIS A 151 -12.59 18.45 -5.39
C HIS A 151 -11.31 18.36 -6.23
N ASP A 152 -10.82 19.51 -6.64
CA ASP A 152 -9.48 19.65 -7.19
C ASP A 152 -8.45 19.79 -6.06
N PHE A 153 -7.66 18.74 -5.86
CA PHE A 153 -6.60 18.69 -4.85
C PHE A 153 -5.24 19.20 -5.36
N ALA A 154 -5.21 20.02 -6.40
CA ALA A 154 -3.97 20.58 -6.95
C ALA A 154 -3.08 21.25 -5.90
N SER A 155 -3.67 21.95 -4.90
CA SER A 155 -2.94 22.60 -3.82
C SER A 155 -2.27 21.64 -2.83
N PHE A 156 -2.68 20.36 -2.81
CA PHE A 156 -2.12 19.30 -1.98
C PHE A 156 -1.08 18.44 -2.72
N CYS A 157 -0.88 18.69 -4.03
CA CYS A 157 0.10 17.95 -4.82
C CYS A 157 1.48 18.61 -4.76
N LYS A 158 2.54 17.77 -4.69
CA LYS A 158 3.91 18.26 -4.95
C LYS A 158 4.01 18.82 -6.37
N ALA A 159 4.74 19.90 -6.56
CA ALA A 159 4.87 20.58 -7.86
C ALA A 159 5.33 19.62 -8.98
N GLU A 160 6.37 18.81 -8.69
CA GLU A 160 6.92 17.82 -9.63
C GLU A 160 5.93 16.73 -10.01
N ALA A 161 4.99 16.40 -9.13
CA ALA A 161 3.97 15.38 -9.40
C ALA A 161 2.87 15.88 -10.34
N LYS A 162 2.59 17.19 -10.36
CA LYS A 162 1.54 17.80 -11.20
C LYS A 162 1.80 17.62 -12.69
N GLU A 163 3.05 17.69 -13.13
CA GLU A 163 3.45 17.57 -14.53
C GLU A 163 3.14 16.19 -15.13
N HIS A 164 3.00 15.17 -14.28
CA HIS A 164 2.76 13.77 -14.69
C HIS A 164 1.33 13.29 -14.44
N LEU A 165 0.44 14.14 -13.90
CA LEU A 165 -0.94 13.78 -13.60
C LEU A 165 -1.87 14.28 -14.71
N LEU A 166 -2.74 13.39 -15.19
CA LEU A 166 -3.82 13.75 -16.12
C LEU A 166 -4.84 14.68 -15.47
N THR A 167 -5.07 14.55 -14.17
CA THR A 167 -5.98 15.38 -13.38
C THR A 167 -5.64 15.30 -11.91
N THR A 168 -5.89 16.38 -11.18
CA THR A 168 -5.79 16.49 -9.71
C THR A 168 -7.14 16.38 -9.02
N VAL A 169 -8.23 16.25 -9.78
CA VAL A 169 -9.58 16.03 -9.26
C VAL A 169 -9.69 14.62 -8.66
N ARG A 170 -10.20 14.55 -7.44
CA ARG A 170 -10.42 13.29 -6.70
C ARG A 170 -11.73 13.36 -5.94
N THR A 171 -12.35 12.19 -5.73
CA THR A 171 -13.54 12.05 -4.88
C THR A 171 -13.13 11.47 -3.54
N VAL A 172 -13.39 12.18 -2.47
CA VAL A 172 -13.30 11.69 -1.09
C VAL A 172 -14.68 11.23 -0.66
N TYR A 173 -14.82 9.92 -0.39
CA TYR A 173 -16.12 9.33 -0.08
C TYR A 173 -16.55 9.59 1.37
N SER A 174 -15.63 9.47 2.32
CA SER A 174 -15.83 9.77 3.73
C SER A 174 -14.53 10.12 4.43
N ILE A 175 -14.61 10.84 5.53
CA ILE A 175 -13.56 11.04 6.52
C ILE A 175 -14.22 10.92 7.89
N ASP A 176 -13.86 9.91 8.68
CA ASP A 176 -14.42 9.55 9.99
C ASP A 176 -13.45 9.85 11.14
#